data_204f5f37f61d0af87f711b8ee5a06e0d
#
_entry.id   204f5f37f61d0af87f711b8ee5a06e0d
#
_cell.length_a   1.000
_cell.length_b   1.000
_cell.length_c   1.000
_cell.angle_alpha   90.00
_cell.angle_beta   90.00
_cell.angle_gamma   90.00
#
_symmetry.space_group_name_H-M   'P 1'
#
loop_
_entity.id
_entity.type
_entity.pdbx_description
1 polymer ?
#
loop_
_entity_poly.entity_id
_entity_poly.type
_entity_poly.pdbx_seq_one_letter_code
_entity_poly.pdbx_strand_id
1 'polypeptide(L)'
;VLMPMFLDILNLIISKKNGNVKTKRFVETTDGVKASVLRGLIDLTLVPDKMLIAIKAEIKTAYRMLKSKKHLLEWTTSEEAEKMSKTDCISYYKSMILNTILGIIGVIAGIYGINNLCQSNMNGYEKTNIIMGYSILLLVFSFAWLLAPYLMCKLSKKNNTVCAKEKLLPEERKYLLEVGKRTWLYFKENINEKGNFLPPDNYQEDRKP
;
A
#
# COMPACT_ATOMS: atom_id res chain seq x y z
N VAL A 1 6.97 -4.08 5.99
CA VAL A 1 6.59 -4.15 4.56
C VAL A 1 6.25 -5.58 4.14
N LEU A 2 7.11 -6.58 4.41
CA LEU A 2 6.92 -7.97 3.96
C LEU A 2 6.10 -8.86 4.92
N MET A 3 5.79 -8.39 6.12
CA MET A 3 5.08 -9.17 7.15
C MET A 3 3.71 -9.69 6.71
N PRO A 4 2.83 -8.90 6.07
CA PRO A 4 1.55 -9.38 5.57
C PRO A 4 1.73 -10.52 4.54
N MET A 5 2.66 -10.36 3.60
CA MET A 5 2.99 -11.39 2.62
C MET A 5 3.42 -12.70 3.28
N PHE A 6 4.27 -12.63 4.30
CA PHE A 6 4.73 -13.80 5.04
C PHE A 6 3.57 -14.51 5.77
N LEU A 7 2.68 -13.77 6.41
CA LEU A 7 1.50 -14.32 7.06
C LEU A 7 0.54 -14.99 6.09
N ASP A 8 0.33 -14.42 4.91
CA ASP A 8 -0.53 -14.99 3.87
C ASP A 8 0.07 -16.29 3.30
N ILE A 9 1.38 -16.34 3.11
CA ILE A 9 2.09 -17.56 2.70
C ILE A 9 1.97 -18.65 3.79
N LEU A 10 2.16 -18.30 5.06
CA LEU A 10 1.97 -19.21 6.18
C LEU A 10 0.54 -19.78 6.24
N ASN A 11 -0.46 -18.90 6.08
CA ASN A 11 -1.86 -19.30 6.03
C ASN A 11 -2.14 -20.27 4.88
N LEU A 12 -1.53 -20.06 3.73
CA LEU A 12 -1.66 -20.97 2.58
C LEU A 12 -1.07 -22.35 2.89
N ILE A 13 0.10 -22.39 3.51
CA ILE A 13 0.78 -23.66 3.89
C ILE A 13 -0.05 -24.42 4.92
N ILE A 14 -0.53 -23.73 5.95
CA ILE A 14 -1.36 -24.33 7.02
C ILE A 14 -2.70 -24.82 6.45
N SER A 15 -3.34 -24.04 5.60
CA SER A 15 -4.59 -24.39 4.96
C SER A 15 -4.46 -25.65 4.08
N LYS A 16 -3.35 -25.79 3.37
CA LYS A 16 -3.04 -26.98 2.56
C LYS A 16 -2.84 -28.23 3.40
N LYS A 17 -2.27 -28.11 4.61
CA LYS A 17 -1.99 -29.23 5.52
C LYS A 17 -3.28 -29.80 6.15
N ASN A 18 -4.30 -28.98 6.36
CA ASN A 18 -5.55 -29.39 7.03
C ASN A 18 -6.58 -30.10 6.15
N GLY A 19 -6.28 -30.37 4.87
CA GLY A 19 -7.00 -31.32 4.01
C GLY A 19 -8.49 -31.05 3.68
N ASN A 20 -9.14 -30.09 4.33
CA ASN A 20 -10.57 -29.81 4.26
C ASN A 20 -10.94 -28.52 3.50
N VAL A 21 -10.10 -28.10 2.59
CA VAL A 21 -10.35 -26.85 1.85
C VAL A 21 -11.25 -27.14 0.67
N LYS A 22 -12.50 -26.72 0.75
CA LYS A 22 -13.39 -26.65 -0.42
C LYS A 22 -12.67 -25.87 -1.52
N THR A 23 -12.64 -26.38 -2.73
CA THR A 23 -11.91 -25.84 -3.88
C THR A 23 -12.05 -24.31 -4.04
N LYS A 24 -13.25 -23.77 -3.80
CA LYS A 24 -13.52 -22.33 -3.84
C LYS A 24 -12.65 -21.52 -2.84
N ARG A 25 -12.53 -22.00 -1.61
CA ARG A 25 -11.73 -21.34 -0.55
C ARG A 25 -10.23 -21.36 -0.85
N PHE A 26 -9.76 -22.41 -1.51
CA PHE A 26 -8.38 -22.50 -1.95
C PHE A 26 -8.04 -21.46 -3.03
N VAL A 27 -8.92 -21.27 -4.02
CA VAL A 27 -8.76 -20.25 -5.06
C VAL A 27 -8.74 -18.84 -4.44
N GLU A 28 -9.68 -18.53 -3.55
CA GLU A 28 -9.72 -17.23 -2.85
C GLU A 28 -8.43 -16.97 -2.04
N THR A 29 -7.91 -18.00 -1.37
CA THR A 29 -6.65 -17.88 -0.60
C THR A 29 -5.45 -17.68 -1.51
N THR A 30 -5.36 -18.39 -2.65
CA THR A 30 -4.24 -18.23 -3.60
C THR A 30 -4.26 -16.87 -4.27
N ASP A 31 -5.42 -16.32 -4.60
CA ASP A 31 -5.54 -14.98 -5.16
C ASP A 31 -5.17 -13.91 -4.12
N GLY A 32 -5.53 -14.11 -2.86
CA GLY A 32 -5.08 -13.28 -1.75
C GLY A 32 -3.56 -13.24 -1.59
N VAL A 33 -2.90 -14.41 -1.68
CA VAL A 33 -1.42 -14.49 -1.62
C VAL A 33 -0.77 -13.79 -2.80
N LYS A 34 -1.26 -13.98 -4.03
CA LYS A 34 -0.74 -13.27 -5.20
C LYS A 34 -0.84 -11.76 -5.04
N ALA A 35 -1.98 -11.27 -4.59
CA ALA A 35 -2.19 -9.85 -4.33
C ALA A 35 -1.25 -9.32 -3.24
N SER A 36 -1.02 -10.10 -2.20
CA SER A 36 -0.12 -9.75 -1.09
C SER A 36 1.35 -9.70 -1.54
N VAL A 37 1.79 -10.68 -2.35
CA VAL A 37 3.13 -10.67 -2.95
C VAL A 37 3.33 -9.46 -3.84
N LEU A 38 2.36 -9.18 -4.73
CA LEU A 38 2.44 -8.03 -5.62
C LEU A 38 2.49 -6.71 -4.84
N ARG A 39 1.66 -6.59 -3.80
CA ARG A 39 1.68 -5.43 -2.89
C ARG A 39 3.03 -5.29 -2.20
N GLY A 40 3.60 -6.38 -1.69
CA GLY A 40 4.93 -6.38 -1.06
C GLY A 40 6.05 -5.93 -2.02
N LEU A 41 6.00 -6.37 -3.28
CA LEU A 41 6.94 -5.94 -4.31
C LEU A 41 6.79 -4.45 -4.63
N ILE A 42 5.55 -3.96 -4.79
CA ILE A 42 5.28 -2.53 -4.99
C ILE A 42 5.78 -1.73 -3.79
N ASP A 43 5.52 -2.19 -2.57
CA ASP A 43 5.96 -1.53 -1.35
C ASP A 43 7.50 -1.40 -1.27
N LEU A 44 8.25 -2.40 -1.73
CA LEU A 44 9.71 -2.33 -1.81
C LEU A 44 10.18 -1.24 -2.79
N THR A 45 9.47 -1.06 -3.92
CA THR A 45 9.81 0.00 -4.88
C THR A 45 9.50 1.40 -4.34
N LEU A 46 8.60 1.52 -3.35
CA LEU A 46 8.18 2.77 -2.75
C LEU A 46 8.96 3.13 -1.47
N VAL A 47 9.89 2.29 -1.02
CA VAL A 47 10.63 2.51 0.25
C VAL A 47 11.26 3.90 0.33
N PRO A 48 12.00 4.41 -0.69
CA PRO A 48 12.62 5.73 -0.58
C PRO A 48 11.60 6.87 -0.43
N ASP A 49 10.47 6.79 -1.14
CA ASP A 49 9.41 7.80 -1.04
C ASP A 49 8.72 7.77 0.32
N LYS A 50 8.34 6.58 0.80
CA LYS A 50 7.77 6.40 2.13
C LYS A 50 8.70 6.91 3.23
N MET A 51 10.00 6.67 3.11
CA MET A 51 11.02 7.18 4.03
C MET A 51 11.04 8.71 4.03
N LEU A 52 11.01 9.34 2.85
CA LEU A 52 11.00 10.80 2.73
C LEU A 52 9.74 11.40 3.35
N ILE A 53 8.58 10.80 3.11
CA ILE A 53 7.30 11.23 3.68
C ILE A 53 7.34 11.13 5.20
N ALA A 54 7.84 10.01 5.76
CA ALA A 54 7.96 9.80 7.20
C ALA A 54 8.87 10.85 7.84
N ILE A 55 10.06 11.08 7.28
CA ILE A 55 11.01 12.08 7.78
C ILE A 55 10.39 13.48 7.75
N LYS A 56 9.72 13.87 6.66
CA LYS A 56 9.04 15.16 6.57
C LYS A 56 7.93 15.29 7.62
N ALA A 57 7.16 14.23 7.86
CA ALA A 57 6.11 14.22 8.86
C ALA A 57 6.69 14.36 10.29
N GLU A 58 7.76 13.63 10.60
CA GLU A 58 8.46 13.69 11.89
C GLU A 58 9.04 15.09 12.16
N ILE A 59 9.76 15.66 11.18
CA ILE A 59 10.33 17.01 11.29
C ILE A 59 9.22 18.05 11.48
N LYS A 60 8.13 17.97 10.70
CA LYS A 60 6.98 18.87 10.80
C LYS A 60 6.34 18.78 12.19
N THR A 61 6.15 17.56 12.70
CA THR A 61 5.57 17.31 14.02
C THR A 61 6.47 17.83 15.13
N ALA A 62 7.76 17.51 15.09
CA ALA A 62 8.73 18.00 16.06
C ALA A 62 8.79 19.54 16.08
N TYR A 63 8.82 20.19 14.92
CA TYR A 63 8.79 21.65 14.83
C TYR A 63 7.50 22.24 15.40
N ARG A 64 6.34 21.64 15.11
CA ARG A 64 5.05 22.08 15.65
C ARG A 64 4.98 21.91 17.16
N MET A 65 5.48 20.81 17.71
CA MET A 65 5.46 20.54 19.15
C MET A 65 6.44 21.44 19.92
N LEU A 66 7.67 21.59 19.42
CA LEU A 66 8.74 22.26 20.16
C LEU A 66 8.72 23.78 19.98
N LYS A 67 8.41 24.28 18.78
CA LYS A 67 8.58 25.70 18.45
C LYS A 67 7.27 26.42 18.20
N SER A 68 6.45 25.95 17.26
CA SER A 68 5.31 26.73 16.80
C SER A 68 4.09 26.64 17.71
N LYS A 69 3.85 25.49 18.36
CA LYS A 69 2.70 25.16 19.21
C LYS A 69 1.33 25.45 18.54
N LYS A 70 1.31 25.55 17.19
CA LYS A 70 0.12 25.84 16.39
C LYS A 70 -0.14 24.67 15.42
N HIS A 71 -1.41 24.53 15.02
CA HIS A 71 -1.83 23.50 14.04
C HIS A 71 -1.51 22.06 14.44
N LEU A 72 -1.55 21.74 15.75
CA LEU A 72 -1.24 20.41 16.29
C LEU A 72 -2.27 19.34 15.86
N LEU A 73 -3.54 19.75 15.68
CA LEU A 73 -4.65 18.88 15.29
C LEU A 73 -5.10 19.09 13.83
N GLU A 74 -4.23 19.66 12.99
CA GLU A 74 -4.55 19.84 11.60
C GLU A 74 -4.59 18.50 10.88
N TRP A 75 -5.75 18.14 10.38
CA TRP A 75 -6.00 16.89 9.68
C TRP A 75 -6.62 17.17 8.31
N THR A 76 -6.04 16.58 7.28
CA THR A 76 -6.57 16.59 5.92
C THR A 76 -7.31 15.29 5.65
N THR A 77 -8.52 15.38 5.14
CA THR A 77 -9.30 14.19 4.75
C THR A 77 -8.69 13.52 3.52
N SER A 78 -8.92 12.23 3.34
CA SER A 78 -8.47 11.50 2.15
C SER A 78 -9.02 12.11 0.86
N GLU A 79 -10.28 12.58 0.88
CA GLU A 79 -10.93 13.22 -0.24
C GLU A 79 -10.25 14.54 -0.64
N GLU A 80 -9.88 15.34 0.34
CA GLU A 80 -9.18 16.61 0.10
C GLU A 80 -7.77 16.37 -0.44
N ALA A 81 -7.05 15.39 0.11
CA ALA A 81 -5.75 14.98 -0.38
C ALA A 81 -5.83 14.46 -1.83
N GLU A 82 -6.87 13.69 -2.16
CA GLU A 82 -7.11 13.18 -3.52
C GLU A 82 -7.40 14.32 -4.51
N LYS A 83 -8.23 15.29 -4.13
CA LYS A 83 -8.51 16.48 -4.96
C LYS A 83 -7.28 17.34 -5.23
N MET A 84 -6.36 17.40 -4.27
CA MET A 84 -5.09 18.13 -4.41
C MET A 84 -4.04 17.38 -5.23
N SER A 85 -4.18 16.07 -5.37
CA SER A 85 -3.21 15.23 -6.07
C SER A 85 -3.35 15.38 -7.60
N LYS A 86 -2.22 15.60 -8.27
CA LYS A 86 -2.17 15.57 -9.75
C LYS A 86 -1.85 14.15 -10.21
N THR A 87 -2.59 13.69 -11.21
CA THR A 87 -2.49 12.29 -11.70
C THR A 87 -1.60 12.15 -12.95
N ASP A 88 -0.90 13.20 -13.37
CA ASP A 88 0.04 13.13 -14.51
C ASP A 88 1.36 12.49 -14.13
N CYS A 89 1.96 11.77 -15.07
CA CYS A 89 3.21 11.06 -14.84
C CYS A 89 4.35 12.00 -14.39
N ILE A 90 4.40 13.22 -14.90
CA ILE A 90 5.40 14.23 -14.50
C ILE A 90 5.26 14.58 -13.01
N SER A 91 4.02 14.69 -12.53
CA SER A 91 3.76 14.96 -11.11
C SER A 91 4.21 13.80 -10.22
N TYR A 92 4.06 12.53 -10.66
CA TYR A 92 4.62 11.38 -9.94
C TYR A 92 6.15 11.43 -9.87
N TYR A 93 6.85 11.76 -10.96
CA TYR A 93 8.30 11.92 -10.92
C TYR A 93 8.75 13.06 -10.02
N LYS A 94 8.00 14.17 -9.96
CA LYS A 94 8.28 15.27 -9.04
C LYS A 94 8.03 14.92 -7.58
N SER A 95 6.94 14.23 -7.29
CA SER A 95 6.62 13.82 -5.91
C SER A 95 7.59 12.77 -5.38
N MET A 96 7.98 11.81 -6.24
CA MET A 96 8.88 10.69 -5.91
C MET A 96 10.33 10.95 -6.36
N ILE A 97 10.78 12.20 -6.28
CA ILE A 97 12.11 12.60 -6.76
C ILE A 97 13.24 11.84 -6.05
N LEU A 98 13.06 11.49 -4.79
CA LEU A 98 14.05 10.72 -4.02
C LEU A 98 14.27 9.33 -4.61
N ASN A 99 13.21 8.65 -5.07
CA ASN A 99 13.31 7.37 -5.76
C ASN A 99 14.19 7.49 -7.02
N THR A 100 13.96 8.55 -7.80
CA THR A 100 14.71 8.78 -9.03
C THR A 100 16.19 9.07 -8.74
N ILE A 101 16.47 9.93 -7.76
CA ILE A 101 17.87 10.28 -7.38
C ILE A 101 18.59 9.04 -6.84
N LEU A 102 18.00 8.32 -5.89
CA LEU A 102 18.63 7.12 -5.31
C LEU A 102 18.78 6.01 -6.36
N GLY A 103 17.82 5.88 -7.27
CA GLY A 103 17.90 4.96 -8.38
C GLY A 103 19.11 5.26 -9.29
N ILE A 104 19.31 6.53 -9.68
CA ILE A 104 20.48 6.95 -10.50
C ILE A 104 21.79 6.68 -9.77
N ILE A 105 21.88 7.11 -8.50
CA ILE A 105 23.10 6.90 -7.68
C ILE A 105 23.41 5.42 -7.55
N GLY A 106 22.40 4.59 -7.29
CA GLY A 106 22.57 3.15 -7.14
C GLY A 106 22.98 2.44 -8.43
N VAL A 107 22.47 2.88 -9.60
CA VAL A 107 22.93 2.36 -10.90
C VAL A 107 24.40 2.68 -11.13
N ILE A 108 24.81 3.94 -10.88
CA ILE A 108 26.21 4.36 -11.03
C ILE A 108 27.11 3.55 -10.08
N ALA A 109 26.72 3.42 -8.81
CA ALA A 109 27.48 2.68 -7.81
C ALA A 109 27.56 1.18 -8.14
N GLY A 110 26.47 0.58 -8.63
CA GLY A 110 26.45 -0.83 -9.05
C GLY A 110 27.35 -1.11 -10.23
N ILE A 111 27.32 -0.27 -11.27
CA ILE A 111 28.21 -0.37 -12.44
C ILE A 111 29.66 -0.19 -12.02
N TYR A 112 29.95 0.81 -11.15
CA TYR A 112 31.30 1.04 -10.64
C TYR A 112 31.82 -0.17 -9.85
N GLY A 113 30.97 -0.78 -9.00
CA GLY A 113 31.30 -2.01 -8.28
C GLY A 113 31.69 -3.17 -9.21
N ILE A 114 30.91 -3.40 -10.28
CA ILE A 114 31.21 -4.44 -11.28
C ILE A 114 32.51 -4.13 -12.03
N ASN A 115 32.70 -2.89 -12.47
CA ASN A 115 33.92 -2.50 -13.21
C ASN A 115 35.18 -2.67 -12.37
N ASN A 116 35.14 -2.30 -11.09
CA ASN A 116 36.28 -2.51 -10.19
C ASN A 116 36.62 -3.99 -10.00
N LEU A 117 35.61 -4.86 -9.97
CA LEU A 117 35.84 -6.31 -9.92
C LEU A 117 36.50 -6.84 -11.17
N CYS A 118 36.13 -6.32 -12.35
CA CYS A 118 36.75 -6.73 -13.62
C CYS A 118 38.19 -6.26 -13.75
N GLN A 119 38.55 -5.14 -13.10
CA GLN A 119 39.94 -4.60 -13.15
C GLN A 119 40.87 -5.15 -12.06
N SER A 120 40.29 -5.53 -10.91
CA SER A 120 41.08 -6.07 -9.80
C SER A 120 41.32 -7.56 -9.99
N ASN A 121 42.58 -7.91 -10.25
CA ASN A 121 43.10 -9.30 -10.21
C ASN A 121 43.08 -9.79 -8.72
N MET A 122 41.89 -9.87 -8.12
CA MET A 122 41.73 -10.16 -6.70
C MET A 122 41.86 -11.67 -6.44
N ASN A 123 42.95 -12.06 -5.78
CA ASN A 123 43.24 -13.42 -5.30
C ASN A 123 42.29 -13.85 -4.14
N GLY A 124 41.00 -13.80 -4.35
CA GLY A 124 40.03 -14.18 -3.31
C GLY A 124 38.64 -14.43 -3.89
N TYR A 125 38.39 -15.66 -4.35
CA TYR A 125 37.12 -16.10 -4.93
C TYR A 125 35.89 -15.72 -4.09
N GLU A 126 35.97 -15.80 -2.77
CA GLU A 126 34.84 -15.48 -1.89
C GLU A 126 34.51 -13.99 -1.87
N LYS A 127 35.50 -13.10 -1.75
CA LYS A 127 35.25 -11.65 -1.74
C LYS A 127 34.69 -11.16 -3.06
N THR A 128 35.15 -11.69 -4.17
CA THR A 128 34.69 -11.34 -5.52
C THR A 128 33.22 -11.68 -5.70
N ASN A 129 32.80 -12.89 -5.30
CA ASN A 129 31.42 -13.32 -5.39
C ASN A 129 30.47 -12.49 -4.50
N ILE A 130 30.92 -12.13 -3.31
CA ILE A 130 30.11 -11.31 -2.38
C ILE A 130 29.90 -9.90 -2.96
N ILE A 131 30.98 -9.23 -3.41
CA ILE A 131 30.88 -7.87 -3.99
C ILE A 131 30.03 -7.89 -5.26
N MET A 132 30.20 -8.89 -6.12
CA MET A 132 29.37 -9.07 -7.32
C MET A 132 27.89 -9.24 -6.97
N GLY A 133 27.58 -10.05 -5.97
CA GLY A 133 26.22 -10.24 -5.46
C GLY A 133 25.58 -8.93 -4.97
N TYR A 134 26.30 -8.16 -4.16
CA TYR A 134 25.82 -6.84 -3.70
C TYR A 134 25.63 -5.85 -4.85
N SER A 135 26.54 -5.82 -5.83
CA SER A 135 26.44 -4.92 -6.99
C SER A 135 25.22 -5.26 -7.85
N ILE A 136 24.94 -6.53 -8.06
CA ILE A 136 23.74 -6.99 -8.80
C ILE A 136 22.47 -6.65 -8.04
N LEU A 137 22.40 -6.92 -6.73
CA LEU A 137 21.25 -6.56 -5.90
C LEU A 137 21.00 -5.05 -5.93
N LEU A 138 22.06 -4.25 -5.80
CA LEU A 138 21.97 -2.80 -5.88
C LEU A 138 21.40 -2.33 -7.22
N LEU A 139 21.83 -2.93 -8.33
CA LEU A 139 21.30 -2.61 -9.66
C LEU A 139 19.80 -2.96 -9.77
N VAL A 140 19.38 -4.13 -9.28
CA VAL A 140 17.97 -4.55 -9.31
C VAL A 140 17.09 -3.57 -8.55
N PHE A 141 17.46 -3.21 -7.30
CA PHE A 141 16.70 -2.25 -6.52
C PHE A 141 16.69 -0.86 -7.13
N SER A 142 17.85 -0.41 -7.65
CA SER A 142 17.97 0.91 -8.28
C SER A 142 17.07 1.02 -9.51
N PHE A 143 17.02 -0.02 -10.32
CA PHE A 143 16.14 -0.06 -11.47
C PHE A 143 14.65 -0.07 -11.06
N ALA A 144 14.31 -0.81 -10.01
CA ALA A 144 12.97 -0.81 -9.45
C ALA A 144 12.56 0.59 -8.94
N TRP A 145 13.47 1.31 -8.28
CA TRP A 145 13.23 2.68 -7.81
C TRP A 145 13.07 3.69 -8.94
N LEU A 146 13.83 3.55 -10.03
CA LEU A 146 13.67 4.41 -11.23
C LEU A 146 12.33 4.18 -11.93
N LEU A 147 11.84 2.94 -11.93
CA LEU A 147 10.56 2.59 -12.53
C LEU A 147 9.35 2.92 -11.63
N ALA A 148 9.55 3.10 -10.32
CA ALA A 148 8.49 3.29 -9.35
C ALA A 148 7.51 4.44 -9.71
N PRO A 149 7.95 5.68 -10.08
CA PRO A 149 7.04 6.75 -10.44
C PRO A 149 6.17 6.41 -11.67
N TYR A 150 6.76 5.75 -12.67
CA TYR A 150 6.04 5.30 -13.86
C TYR A 150 4.99 4.23 -13.53
N LEU A 151 5.36 3.25 -12.70
CA LEU A 151 4.43 2.20 -12.24
C LEU A 151 3.25 2.81 -11.47
N MET A 152 3.51 3.75 -10.57
CA MET A 152 2.47 4.44 -9.82
C MET A 152 1.55 5.26 -10.73
N CYS A 153 2.10 6.00 -11.69
CA CYS A 153 1.30 6.70 -12.69
C CYS A 153 0.38 5.74 -13.47
N LYS A 154 0.91 4.57 -13.87
CA LYS A 154 0.14 3.58 -14.62
C LYS A 154 -0.95 2.91 -13.79
N LEU A 155 -0.65 2.57 -12.53
CA LEU A 155 -1.58 1.92 -11.61
C LEU A 155 -2.69 2.88 -11.15
N SER A 156 -2.39 4.18 -11.01
CA SER A 156 -3.37 5.20 -10.60
C SER A 156 -4.31 5.62 -11.72
N LYS A 157 -4.01 5.30 -12.97
CA LYS A 157 -4.96 5.57 -14.07
C LYS A 157 -6.19 4.72 -13.87
N LYS A 158 -7.33 5.39 -13.68
CA LYS A 158 -8.62 4.73 -13.55
C LYS A 158 -8.86 3.85 -14.78
N ASN A 159 -8.88 2.54 -14.59
CA ASN A 159 -9.29 1.64 -15.63
C ASN A 159 -10.78 1.88 -15.86
N ASN A 160 -11.13 2.49 -16.98
CA ASN A 160 -12.50 2.60 -17.44
C ASN A 160 -13.06 1.26 -17.96
N THR A 161 -12.38 0.14 -17.68
CA THR A 161 -13.03 -1.15 -17.78
C THR A 161 -14.20 -1.09 -16.81
N VAL A 162 -15.35 -0.77 -17.38
CA VAL A 162 -16.65 -0.99 -16.74
C VAL A 162 -16.54 -2.35 -16.08
N CYS A 163 -16.53 -2.39 -14.76
CA CYS A 163 -16.80 -3.63 -14.04
C CYS A 163 -18.03 -4.19 -14.74
N ALA A 164 -17.86 -5.27 -15.47
CA ALA A 164 -19.00 -5.98 -16.03
C ALA A 164 -19.95 -6.09 -14.84
N LYS A 165 -21.11 -5.43 -14.94
CA LYS A 165 -22.10 -5.44 -13.85
C LYS A 165 -22.43 -6.91 -13.65
N GLU A 166 -21.75 -7.56 -12.72
CA GLU A 166 -22.13 -8.89 -12.28
C GLU A 166 -23.59 -8.75 -11.87
N LYS A 167 -24.45 -9.40 -12.62
CA LYS A 167 -25.88 -9.40 -12.32
C LYS A 167 -26.00 -10.14 -11.00
N LEU A 168 -26.34 -9.40 -9.95
CA LEU A 168 -26.64 -9.96 -8.64
C LEU A 168 -27.68 -11.07 -8.80
N LEU A 169 -27.42 -12.21 -8.18
CA LEU A 169 -28.39 -13.27 -8.06
C LEU A 169 -29.64 -12.75 -7.33
N PRO A 170 -30.84 -13.25 -7.64
CA PRO A 170 -32.08 -12.81 -6.99
C PRO A 170 -32.01 -12.87 -5.45
N GLU A 171 -31.32 -13.87 -4.91
CA GLU A 171 -31.12 -14.05 -3.47
C GLU A 171 -30.18 -12.98 -2.88
N GLU A 172 -29.10 -12.66 -3.57
CA GLU A 172 -28.16 -11.61 -3.17
C GLU A 172 -28.83 -10.23 -3.18
N ARG A 173 -29.66 -9.97 -4.20
CA ARG A 173 -30.46 -8.76 -4.28
C ARG A 173 -31.45 -8.65 -3.12
N LYS A 174 -32.13 -9.74 -2.77
CA LYS A 174 -33.07 -9.78 -1.63
C LYS A 174 -32.34 -9.50 -0.33
N TYR A 175 -31.18 -10.13 -0.12
CA TYR A 175 -30.34 -9.90 1.05
C TYR A 175 -29.90 -8.43 1.17
N LEU A 176 -29.39 -7.83 0.09
CA LEU A 176 -28.97 -6.44 0.08
C LEU A 176 -30.13 -5.46 0.35
N LEU A 177 -31.32 -5.75 -0.19
CA LEU A 177 -32.51 -4.96 0.11
C LEU A 177 -32.92 -5.05 1.58
N GLU A 178 -32.79 -6.23 2.18
CA GLU A 178 -33.09 -6.43 3.60
C GLU A 178 -32.08 -5.68 4.48
N VAL A 179 -30.78 -5.77 4.17
CA VAL A 179 -29.72 -4.99 4.86
C VAL A 179 -30.01 -3.50 4.73
N GLY A 180 -30.30 -3.01 3.52
CA GLY A 180 -30.64 -1.60 3.29
C GLY A 180 -31.87 -1.15 4.08
N LYS A 181 -32.89 -1.99 4.17
CA LYS A 181 -34.10 -1.71 4.97
C LYS A 181 -33.79 -1.62 6.47
N ARG A 182 -32.99 -2.56 7.01
CA ARG A 182 -32.57 -2.55 8.42
C ARG A 182 -31.73 -1.31 8.74
N THR A 183 -30.81 -0.96 7.86
CA THR A 183 -29.99 0.26 7.97
C THR A 183 -30.87 1.51 7.99
N TRP A 184 -31.85 1.59 7.08
CA TRP A 184 -32.79 2.71 7.05
C TRP A 184 -33.61 2.81 8.32
N LEU A 185 -34.12 1.68 8.85
CA LEU A 185 -34.87 1.64 10.10
C LEU A 185 -34.03 2.13 11.27
N TYR A 186 -32.74 1.71 11.33
CA TYR A 186 -31.82 2.21 12.35
C TYR A 186 -31.73 3.75 12.36
N PHE A 187 -31.54 4.37 11.22
CA PHE A 187 -31.48 5.83 11.14
C PHE A 187 -32.84 6.47 11.49
N LYS A 188 -33.94 5.90 10.98
CA LYS A 188 -35.29 6.41 11.27
C LYS A 188 -35.62 6.39 12.76
N GLU A 189 -35.20 5.38 13.49
CA GLU A 189 -35.48 5.22 14.92
C GLU A 189 -34.56 6.04 15.81
N ASN A 190 -33.32 6.23 15.40
CA ASN A 190 -32.30 6.85 16.24
C ASN A 190 -32.02 8.34 15.92
N ILE A 191 -32.49 8.85 14.78
CA ILE A 191 -32.39 10.28 14.46
C ILE A 191 -33.63 10.99 15.00
N ASN A 192 -33.48 11.76 16.08
CA ASN A 192 -34.57 12.48 16.74
C ASN A 192 -34.11 13.87 17.20
N GLU A 193 -35.06 14.69 17.64
CA GLU A 193 -34.79 16.04 18.13
C GLU A 193 -33.86 16.07 19.35
N LYS A 194 -33.89 15.06 20.22
CA LYS A 194 -33.01 14.97 21.39
C LYS A 194 -31.54 14.83 21.02
N GLY A 195 -31.27 14.22 19.85
CA GLY A 195 -29.94 14.08 19.29
C GLY A 195 -29.59 15.13 18.23
N ASN A 196 -30.30 16.27 18.17
CA ASN A 196 -30.14 17.30 17.17
C ASN A 196 -30.18 16.76 15.72
N PHE A 197 -30.98 15.73 15.46
CA PHE A 197 -31.09 15.03 14.19
C PHE A 197 -29.76 14.42 13.69
N LEU A 198 -28.82 14.15 14.61
CA LEU A 198 -27.57 13.45 14.29
C LEU A 198 -27.72 11.96 14.58
N PRO A 199 -27.17 11.07 13.74
CA PRO A 199 -27.12 9.65 14.06
C PRO A 199 -26.20 9.41 15.25
N PRO A 200 -26.55 8.48 16.17
CA PRO A 200 -25.68 8.15 17.28
C PRO A 200 -24.37 7.51 16.78
N ASP A 201 -23.26 7.88 17.41
CA ASP A 201 -21.94 7.35 17.09
C ASP A 201 -21.82 5.87 17.48
N ASN A 202 -22.47 5.48 18.58
CA ASN A 202 -22.53 4.11 19.08
C ASN A 202 -23.94 3.74 19.54
N TYR A 203 -24.41 2.55 19.15
CA TYR A 203 -25.64 1.96 19.64
C TYR A 203 -25.31 0.68 20.42
N GLN A 204 -25.71 0.62 21.69
CA GLN A 204 -25.58 -0.55 22.56
C GLN A 204 -26.97 -1.05 22.93
N GLU A 205 -27.36 -2.22 22.46
CA GLU A 205 -28.67 -2.82 22.74
C GLU A 205 -28.91 -3.12 24.23
N ASP A 206 -27.84 -3.40 24.99
CA ASP A 206 -27.93 -3.83 26.38
C ASP A 206 -28.05 -2.67 27.41
N ARG A 207 -27.95 -1.44 26.98
CA ARG A 207 -28.19 -0.27 27.85
C ARG A 207 -29.59 0.23 27.64
N LYS A 208 -30.52 -0.30 28.43
CA LYS A 208 -31.79 0.40 28.65
C LYS A 208 -31.51 1.74 29.32
N PRO A 209 -32.18 2.82 28.87
CA PRO A 209 -32.00 4.13 29.45
C PRO A 209 -32.44 4.17 30.93
#